data_f00e3d8863ccbe31211b8ee73feb8e68
#
_entry.id   f00e3d8863ccbe31211b8ee73feb8e68
#
_cell.length_a   1.000
_cell.length_b   1.000
_cell.length_c   1.000
_cell.angle_alpha   90.00
_cell.angle_beta   90.00
_cell.angle_gamma   90.00
#
_symmetry.space_group_name_H-M   'P 1'
#
loop_
_entity.id
_entity.type
_entity.pdbx_description
1 polymer ?
#
loop_
_entity_poly.entity_id
_entity_poly.type
_entity_poly.pdbx_seq_one_letter_code
_entity_poly.pdbx_strand_id
1 'polypeptide(L)'
;MAQAIGKGITDAGKEAEVVYVSDVSVDDLKDAKCFALGCPAMGAEVLEESEMEPFVSDVECIAGGKTIALFGSYGWGDGQWMRDWVNRMTSAGATIVNGEGLICQEAPDEAVIAECEALGKQLANV
;
A
#
# COMPACT_ATOMS: atom_id res chain seq x y z
N MET A 1 -7.29 4.26 -6.64
CA MET A 1 -6.94 2.94 -6.07
C MET A 1 -7.27 2.84 -4.59
N ALA A 2 -6.85 3.77 -3.77
CA ALA A 2 -7.08 3.70 -2.32
C ALA A 2 -8.55 3.57 -1.94
N GLN A 3 -9.43 4.34 -2.55
CA GLN A 3 -10.86 4.27 -2.25
C GLN A 3 -11.47 2.92 -2.63
N ALA A 4 -11.01 2.31 -3.72
CA ALA A 4 -11.49 1.00 -4.13
C ALA A 4 -11.03 -0.10 -3.15
N ILE A 5 -9.81 0.02 -2.63
CA ILE A 5 -9.32 -0.89 -1.58
C ILE A 5 -10.17 -0.71 -0.33
N GLY A 6 -10.44 0.53 0.06
CA GLY A 6 -11.32 0.82 1.20
C GLY A 6 -12.72 0.25 1.02
N LYS A 7 -13.28 0.34 -0.19
CA LYS A 7 -14.59 -0.27 -0.50
C LYS A 7 -14.55 -1.78 -0.31
N GLY A 8 -13.49 -2.44 -0.75
CA GLY A 8 -13.34 -3.88 -0.56
C GLY A 8 -13.30 -4.27 0.91
N ILE A 9 -12.61 -3.50 1.74
CA ILE A 9 -12.57 -3.73 3.19
C ILE A 9 -13.96 -3.59 3.80
N THR A 10 -14.69 -2.53 3.42
CA THR A 10 -16.05 -2.28 3.91
C THR A 10 -17.01 -3.37 3.45
N ASP A 11 -16.92 -3.80 2.20
CA ASP A 11 -17.75 -4.88 1.65
C ASP A 11 -17.51 -6.20 2.38
N ALA A 12 -16.33 -6.39 2.95
CA ALA A 12 -16.00 -7.58 3.75
C ALA A 12 -16.44 -7.47 5.22
N GLY A 13 -17.13 -6.39 5.58
CA GLY A 13 -17.68 -6.21 6.91
C GLY A 13 -16.75 -5.56 7.92
N LYS A 14 -15.65 -4.97 7.47
CA LYS A 14 -14.70 -4.26 8.34
C LYS A 14 -14.79 -2.76 8.09
N GLU A 15 -14.28 -1.98 9.02
CA GLU A 15 -14.19 -0.53 8.85
C GLU A 15 -12.92 -0.18 8.09
N ALA A 16 -13.03 0.79 7.17
CA ALA A 16 -11.91 1.28 6.40
C ALA A 16 -11.79 2.79 6.57
N GLU A 17 -10.57 3.26 6.74
CA GLU A 17 -10.28 4.68 6.77
C GLU A 17 -9.24 4.95 5.68
N VAL A 18 -9.57 5.84 4.76
CA VAL A 18 -8.68 6.24 3.66
C VAL A 18 -8.19 7.65 3.93
N VAL A 19 -6.88 7.79 4.15
CA VAL A 19 -6.30 9.08 4.52
C VAL A 19 -5.04 9.34 3.69
N TYR A 20 -4.69 10.62 3.55
CA TYR A 20 -3.40 10.98 2.97
C TYR A 20 -2.29 10.76 4.00
N VAL A 21 -1.09 10.50 3.51
CA VAL A 21 0.08 10.25 4.37
C VAL A 21 0.36 11.45 5.29
N SER A 22 0.04 12.66 4.85
CA SER A 22 0.20 13.87 5.66
C SER A 22 -0.76 13.96 6.84
N ASP A 23 -1.84 13.18 6.84
CA ASP A 23 -2.88 13.20 7.86
C ASP A 23 -2.77 12.04 8.86
N VAL A 24 -1.75 11.21 8.74
CA VAL A 24 -1.56 10.03 9.59
C VAL A 24 -0.11 9.98 10.08
N SER A 25 0.09 9.44 11.28
CA SER A 25 1.44 9.20 11.78
C SER A 25 1.68 7.70 11.92
N VAL A 26 2.94 7.31 12.00
CA VAL A 26 3.31 5.90 12.19
C VAL A 26 2.78 5.37 13.52
N ASP A 27 2.62 6.24 14.52
CA ASP A 27 2.04 5.84 15.81
C ASP A 27 0.60 5.35 15.67
N ASP A 28 -0.14 5.88 14.68
CA ASP A 28 -1.51 5.44 14.39
C ASP A 28 -1.54 4.00 13.87
N LEU A 29 -0.44 3.52 13.29
CA LEU A 29 -0.32 2.19 12.71
C LEU A 29 0.34 1.17 13.64
N LYS A 30 0.89 1.63 14.74
CA LYS A 30 1.68 0.79 15.65
C LYS A 30 0.92 -0.45 16.15
N ASP A 31 -0.35 -0.26 16.48
CA ASP A 31 -1.21 -1.32 17.01
C ASP A 31 -2.06 -1.99 15.92
N ALA A 32 -1.97 -1.54 14.68
CA ALA A 32 -2.71 -2.15 13.58
C ALA A 32 -2.01 -3.44 13.13
N LYS A 33 -2.77 -4.50 12.93
CA LYS A 33 -2.24 -5.78 12.43
C LYS A 33 -1.98 -5.73 10.93
N CYS A 34 -2.78 -4.94 10.22
CA CYS A 34 -2.70 -4.83 8.77
C CYS A 34 -3.14 -3.46 8.30
N PHE A 35 -2.57 -3.03 7.20
CA PHE A 35 -2.94 -1.77 6.54
C PHE A 35 -2.43 -1.79 5.10
N ALA A 36 -2.86 -0.81 4.33
CA ALA A 36 -2.41 -0.64 2.94
C ALA A 36 -1.66 0.68 2.81
N LEU A 37 -0.58 0.66 2.06
CA LEU A 37 0.21 1.85 1.72
C LEU A 37 0.21 2.03 0.21
N GLY A 38 -0.03 3.24 -0.24
CA GLY A 38 -0.06 3.55 -1.66
C GLY A 38 0.77 4.77 -1.99
N CYS A 39 1.48 4.70 -3.12
CA CYS A 39 2.31 5.80 -3.61
C CYS A 39 2.56 5.62 -5.11
N PRO A 40 2.34 6.65 -5.93
CA PRO A 40 2.71 6.55 -7.34
C PRO A 40 4.23 6.52 -7.50
N ALA A 41 4.70 5.94 -8.60
CA ALA A 41 6.12 6.02 -8.96
C ALA A 41 6.48 7.47 -9.27
N MET A 42 7.58 7.95 -8.70
CA MET A 42 8.03 9.33 -8.85
C MET A 42 9.44 9.36 -9.44
N GLY A 43 9.72 10.39 -10.23
CA GLY A 43 11.06 10.60 -10.78
C GLY A 43 11.65 9.38 -11.45
N ALA A 44 12.74 8.85 -10.91
CA ALA A 44 13.45 7.67 -11.42
C ALA A 44 12.93 6.38 -10.80
N GLU A 45 11.63 6.17 -10.79
CA GLU A 45 10.96 5.00 -10.17
C GLU A 45 11.31 4.85 -8.70
N VAL A 46 11.04 5.91 -7.92
CA VAL A 46 11.22 5.91 -6.47
C VAL A 46 9.94 6.36 -5.79
N LEU A 47 9.88 6.19 -4.49
CA LEU A 47 8.78 6.73 -3.68
C LEU A 47 8.87 8.26 -3.63
N GLU A 48 7.73 8.92 -3.39
CA GLU A 48 7.69 10.36 -3.23
C GLU A 48 8.59 10.76 -2.06
N GLU A 49 9.50 11.72 -2.28
CA GLU A 49 10.61 12.02 -1.37
C GLU A 49 10.24 12.82 -0.13
N SER A 50 9.26 13.72 -0.24
CA SER A 50 9.02 14.69 0.83
C SER A 50 8.14 14.16 1.96
N GLU A 51 7.20 13.29 1.67
CA GLU A 51 6.28 12.76 2.67
C GLU A 51 6.30 11.24 2.76
N MET A 52 6.23 10.55 1.61
CA MET A 52 6.09 9.10 1.61
C MET A 52 7.38 8.38 2.00
N GLU A 53 8.51 8.80 1.50
CA GLU A 53 9.79 8.17 1.82
C GLU A 53 10.10 8.24 3.33
N PRO A 54 9.97 9.39 4.00
CA PRO A 54 10.16 9.46 5.45
C PRO A 54 9.14 8.61 6.20
N PHE A 55 7.88 8.58 5.74
CA PHE A 55 6.84 7.79 6.39
C PHE A 55 7.16 6.29 6.30
N VAL A 56 7.57 5.82 5.12
CA VAL A 56 7.94 4.41 4.93
C VAL A 56 9.15 4.04 5.79
N SER A 57 10.13 4.94 5.91
CA SER A 57 11.28 4.72 6.80
C SER A 57 10.83 4.50 8.25
N ASP A 58 9.84 5.28 8.70
CA ASP A 58 9.29 5.12 10.05
C ASP A 58 8.49 3.81 10.17
N VAL A 59 7.75 3.45 9.13
CA VAL A 59 6.98 2.19 9.11
C VAL A 59 7.90 0.98 9.20
N GLU A 60 9.09 1.05 8.61
CA GLU A 60 10.07 -0.04 8.73
C GLU A 60 10.37 -0.40 10.18
N CYS A 61 10.30 0.56 11.08
CA CYS A 61 10.59 0.35 12.50
C CYS A 61 9.47 -0.42 13.22
N ILE A 62 8.27 -0.47 12.65
CA ILE A 62 7.12 -1.14 13.28
C ILE A 62 6.53 -2.25 12.41
N ALA A 63 7.11 -2.53 11.26
CA ALA A 63 6.54 -3.45 10.28
C ALA A 63 6.60 -4.93 10.65
N GLY A 64 7.45 -5.30 11.59
CA GLY A 64 7.63 -6.70 11.98
C GLY A 64 6.33 -7.36 12.44
N GLY A 65 5.97 -8.47 11.81
CA GLY A 65 4.76 -9.23 12.13
C GLY A 65 3.47 -8.67 11.57
N LYS A 66 3.52 -7.57 10.81
CA LYS A 66 2.33 -6.96 10.21
C LYS A 66 2.10 -7.46 8.79
N THR A 67 0.85 -7.44 8.36
CA THR A 67 0.48 -7.74 6.97
C THR A 67 0.17 -6.41 6.28
N ILE A 68 0.87 -6.14 5.20
CA ILE A 68 0.78 -4.85 4.49
C ILE A 68 0.43 -5.10 3.02
N ALA A 69 -0.53 -4.35 2.52
CA ALA A 69 -0.83 -4.30 1.09
C ALA A 69 -0.17 -3.06 0.51
N LEU A 70 0.51 -3.20 -0.62
CA LEU A 70 1.15 -2.10 -1.31
C LEU A 70 0.47 -1.89 -2.66
N PHE A 71 0.26 -0.62 -3.02
CA PHE A 71 -0.37 -0.29 -4.30
C PHE A 71 0.16 1.03 -4.85
N GLY A 72 -0.04 1.24 -6.13
CA GLY A 72 0.35 2.50 -6.75
C GLY A 72 0.22 2.48 -8.26
N SER A 73 0.33 3.65 -8.87
CA SER A 73 0.30 3.84 -10.31
C SER A 73 1.66 4.32 -10.82
N TYR A 74 1.91 4.14 -12.11
CA TYR A 74 3.14 4.61 -12.74
C TYR A 74 2.83 5.14 -14.15
N GLY A 75 3.63 6.09 -14.62
CA GLY A 75 3.49 6.64 -15.96
C GLY A 75 4.44 5.99 -16.95
N TRP A 76 5.66 5.67 -16.52
CA TRP A 76 6.68 5.03 -17.34
C TRP A 76 7.51 4.09 -16.46
N GLY A 77 8.35 3.30 -17.09
CA GLY A 77 9.08 2.27 -16.38
C GLY A 77 8.29 0.97 -16.33
N ASP A 78 8.71 0.03 -15.50
CA ASP A 78 8.15 -1.32 -15.46
C ASP A 78 7.73 -1.77 -14.05
N GLY A 79 7.61 -0.84 -13.10
CA GLY A 79 7.20 -1.19 -11.75
C GLY A 79 8.35 -1.47 -10.79
N GLN A 80 9.56 -1.09 -11.16
CA GLN A 80 10.74 -1.33 -10.31
C GLN A 80 10.58 -0.71 -8.92
N TRP A 81 9.98 0.49 -8.81
CA TRP A 81 9.75 1.13 -7.51
C TRP A 81 8.92 0.26 -6.58
N MET A 82 7.97 -0.47 -7.13
CA MET A 82 7.11 -1.34 -6.33
C MET A 82 7.84 -2.61 -5.90
N ARG A 83 8.65 -3.19 -6.77
CA ARG A 83 9.47 -4.35 -6.41
C ARG A 83 10.46 -4.02 -5.29
N ASP A 84 11.09 -2.85 -5.39
CA ASP A 84 12.00 -2.36 -4.36
C ASP A 84 11.25 -2.13 -3.04
N TRP A 85 10.04 -1.59 -3.12
CA TRP A 85 9.22 -1.33 -1.94
C TRP A 85 8.80 -2.64 -1.26
N VAL A 86 8.37 -3.63 -2.04
CA VAL A 86 8.04 -4.96 -1.49
C VAL A 86 9.25 -5.57 -0.77
N ASN A 87 10.42 -5.53 -1.40
CA ASN A 87 11.64 -6.06 -0.79
C ASN A 87 12.00 -5.32 0.50
N ARG A 88 11.83 -4.01 0.51
CA ARG A 88 12.10 -3.16 1.67
C ARG A 88 11.19 -3.52 2.85
N MET A 89 9.90 -3.66 2.62
CA MET A 89 8.95 -4.01 3.67
C MET A 89 9.14 -5.46 4.15
N THR A 90 9.39 -6.39 3.24
CA THR A 90 9.65 -7.77 3.58
C THR A 90 10.91 -7.89 4.45
N SER A 91 11.96 -7.14 4.10
CA SER A 91 13.19 -7.09 4.89
C SER A 91 12.97 -6.50 6.29
N ALA A 92 11.95 -5.65 6.45
CA ALA A 92 11.58 -5.09 7.75
C ALA A 92 10.71 -6.04 8.58
N GLY A 93 10.37 -7.21 8.07
CA GLY A 93 9.61 -8.23 8.79
C GLY A 93 8.12 -8.25 8.47
N ALA A 94 7.65 -7.49 7.49
CA ALA A 94 6.25 -7.48 7.08
C ALA A 94 5.94 -8.62 6.11
N THR A 95 4.68 -9.04 6.10
CA THR A 95 4.14 -9.94 5.08
C THR A 95 3.36 -9.09 4.08
N ILE A 96 3.70 -9.20 2.81
CA ILE A 96 3.01 -8.45 1.76
C ILE A 96 1.85 -9.30 1.23
N VAL A 97 0.66 -8.72 1.19
CA VAL A 97 -0.53 -9.40 0.66
C VAL A 97 -0.26 -9.80 -0.80
N ASN A 98 -0.49 -11.07 -1.12
CA ASN A 98 -0.19 -11.69 -2.41
C ASN A 98 1.30 -11.75 -2.76
N GLY A 99 2.19 -11.32 -1.86
CA GLY A 99 3.63 -11.34 -2.10
C GLY A 99 4.14 -10.25 -3.05
N GLU A 100 3.25 -9.40 -3.57
CA GLU A 100 3.61 -8.33 -4.51
C GLU A 100 2.67 -7.14 -4.37
N GLY A 101 3.11 -5.98 -4.85
CA GLY A 101 2.27 -4.79 -4.87
C GLY A 101 1.30 -4.80 -6.05
N LEU A 102 0.16 -4.15 -5.86
CA LEU A 102 -0.82 -3.95 -6.93
C LEU A 102 -0.48 -2.65 -7.68
N ILE A 103 -0.15 -2.77 -8.96
CA ILE A 103 0.25 -1.62 -9.77
C ILE A 103 -0.65 -1.45 -10.98
N CYS A 104 -0.77 -0.22 -11.46
CA CYS A 104 -1.42 0.07 -12.74
C CYS A 104 -0.68 1.19 -13.45
N GLN A 105 -0.72 1.18 -14.78
CA GLN A 105 -0.12 2.24 -15.57
C GLN A 105 -1.14 3.37 -15.71
N GLU A 106 -0.74 4.57 -15.33
CA GLU A 106 -1.58 5.76 -15.35
C GLU A 106 -2.84 5.60 -14.50
N ALA A 107 -4.02 5.98 -15.00
CA ALA A 107 -5.26 5.88 -14.23
C ALA A 107 -5.78 4.45 -14.19
N PRO A 108 -6.34 3.99 -13.06
CA PRO A 108 -6.91 2.65 -12.97
C PRO A 108 -8.15 2.52 -13.84
N ASP A 109 -8.23 1.42 -14.59
CA ASP A 109 -9.43 1.05 -15.35
C ASP A 109 -10.34 0.16 -14.50
N GLU A 110 -11.44 -0.31 -15.07
CA GLU A 110 -12.39 -1.15 -14.34
C GLU A 110 -11.77 -2.44 -13.80
N ALA A 111 -10.85 -3.05 -14.57
CA ALA A 111 -10.17 -4.27 -14.15
C ALA A 111 -9.29 -4.01 -12.92
N VAL A 112 -8.54 -2.91 -12.92
CA VAL A 112 -7.68 -2.55 -11.79
C VAL A 112 -8.52 -2.17 -10.57
N ILE A 113 -9.63 -1.47 -10.77
CA ILE A 113 -10.54 -1.14 -9.66
C ILE A 113 -11.08 -2.42 -9.02
N ALA A 114 -11.45 -3.42 -9.80
CA ALA A 114 -11.89 -4.71 -9.29
C ALA A 114 -10.77 -5.42 -8.50
N GLU A 115 -9.53 -5.32 -8.98
CA GLU A 115 -8.37 -5.87 -8.27
C GLU A 115 -8.14 -5.15 -6.94
N CYS A 116 -8.33 -3.82 -6.90
CA CYS A 116 -8.22 -3.04 -5.67
C CYS A 116 -9.28 -3.48 -4.65
N GLU A 117 -10.51 -3.66 -5.09
CA GLU A 117 -11.58 -4.13 -4.21
C GLU A 117 -11.28 -5.54 -3.67
N ALA A 118 -10.78 -6.43 -4.52
CA ALA A 118 -10.36 -7.77 -4.11
C ALA A 118 -9.21 -7.71 -3.09
N LEU A 119 -8.24 -6.82 -3.31
CA LEU A 119 -7.13 -6.62 -2.38
C LEU A 119 -7.63 -6.15 -1.01
N GLY A 120 -8.60 -5.24 -1.01
CA GLY A 120 -9.23 -4.77 0.23
C GLY A 120 -9.92 -5.90 0.99
N LYS A 121 -10.63 -6.77 0.29
CA LYS A 121 -11.28 -7.93 0.90
C LYS A 121 -10.26 -8.89 1.48
N GLN A 122 -9.15 -9.13 0.78
CA GLN A 122 -8.06 -9.97 1.29
C GLN A 122 -7.45 -9.39 2.56
N LEU A 123 -7.21 -8.08 2.56
CA LEU A 123 -6.65 -7.39 3.72
C LEU A 123 -7.58 -7.47 4.93
N ALA A 124 -8.89 -7.34 4.71
CA ALA A 124 -9.89 -7.43 5.78
C ALA A 124 -9.97 -8.82 6.41
N ASN A 125 -9.56 -9.85 5.69
CA ASN A 125 -9.63 -11.24 6.15
C ASN A 125 -8.32 -11.73 6.78
N VAL A 126 -7.37 -10.86 6.96
CA VAL A 126 -6.09 -11.19 7.61
C VAL A 126 -6.23 -11.38 9.10
#